data_1f489fe12b133d5e1d384924796d9f7e
#
_entry.id   1f489fe12b133d5e1d384924796d9f7e
#
_cell.length_a   1.000
_cell.length_b   1.000
_cell.length_c   1.000
_cell.angle_alpha   90.00
_cell.angle_beta   90.00
_cell.angle_gamma   90.00
#
_symmetry.space_group_name_H-M   'P 1'
#
loop_
_entity.id
_entity.type
_entity.pdbx_description
1 polymer ?
#
loop_
_entity_poly.entity_id
_entity_poly.type
_entity_poly.pdbx_seq_one_letter_code
_entity_poly.pdbx_strand_id
1 'polypeptide(L)'
;MNHWLRRLLPIAAVLSSAGALMANQVGAMAYTSGSTGYDISYPQCGGPYPSGGFGIVGVNGGYPFVYYNPCLNDQYSHTTNAALYINTGYDPSYTQVDGKHSTAECVTQSATITGSSAHQAAWAVGCSEASRSIAYATSQGASSPSSWWLDVETGNSWSSTDLSLNQYTIQGIVDTLLRQAPAAVGVYSTAYQWRTIVGNLPVSGVLADWVATGSTSAGRARATCGTGFSGRPVWFVQYLHAGFDTNYTC
;
A
#
# COMPACT_ATOMS: atom_id res chain seq x y z
N MET A 1 44.48 -10.54 70.62
CA MET A 1 43.81 -9.42 69.95
C MET A 1 43.71 -9.78 68.43
N ASN A 2 42.58 -10.35 68.04
CA ASN A 2 42.42 -10.93 66.70
C ASN A 2 41.45 -10.06 65.90
N HIS A 3 41.97 -9.43 64.79
CA HIS A 3 41.18 -8.67 63.81
C HIS A 3 40.69 -9.61 62.75
N TRP A 4 39.40 -9.83 62.66
CA TRP A 4 38.73 -10.52 61.53
C TRP A 4 38.39 -9.49 60.43
N LEU A 5 39.08 -9.54 59.31
CA LEU A 5 38.75 -8.80 58.11
C LEU A 5 37.70 -9.59 57.32
N ARG A 6 36.46 -9.11 57.32
CA ARG A 6 35.39 -9.61 56.44
C ARG A 6 35.61 -9.01 55.02
N ARG A 7 35.94 -9.86 54.05
CA ARG A 7 35.94 -9.52 52.65
C ARG A 7 34.51 -9.53 52.14
N LEU A 8 34.01 -8.37 51.67
CA LEU A 8 32.78 -8.23 50.94
C LEU A 8 33.07 -8.50 49.44
N LEU A 9 32.44 -9.54 48.88
CA LEU A 9 32.45 -9.83 47.44
C LEU A 9 31.36 -8.97 46.78
N PRO A 10 31.64 -8.31 45.65
CA PRO A 10 30.58 -7.64 44.89
C PRO A 10 29.76 -8.67 44.13
N ILE A 11 28.45 -8.64 44.32
CA ILE A 11 27.47 -9.37 43.53
C ILE A 11 27.33 -8.61 42.19
N ALA A 12 27.84 -9.16 41.11
CA ALA A 12 27.59 -8.67 39.76
C ALA A 12 26.15 -9.07 39.36
N ALA A 13 25.27 -8.08 39.31
CA ALA A 13 23.93 -8.26 38.73
C ALA A 13 24.05 -8.37 37.18
N VAL A 14 23.81 -9.54 36.69
CA VAL A 14 23.65 -9.77 35.24
C VAL A 14 22.27 -9.29 34.83
N LEU A 15 22.19 -8.13 34.21
CA LEU A 15 20.99 -7.65 33.53
C LEU A 15 20.82 -8.44 32.23
N SER A 16 19.97 -9.46 32.29
CA SER A 16 19.51 -10.15 31.07
C SER A 16 18.52 -9.24 30.36
N SER A 17 18.97 -8.56 29.31
CA SER A 17 18.08 -7.89 28.35
C SER A 17 17.33 -8.95 27.54
N ALA A 18 16.10 -9.24 27.94
CA ALA A 18 15.17 -9.98 27.10
C ALA A 18 14.80 -9.08 25.91
N GLY A 19 15.48 -9.25 24.78
CA GLY A 19 15.08 -8.70 23.50
C GLY A 19 13.75 -9.34 23.12
N ALA A 20 12.66 -8.59 23.22
CA ALA A 20 11.39 -8.98 22.66
C ALA A 20 11.55 -9.06 21.12
N LEU A 21 11.67 -10.29 20.61
CA LEU A 21 11.44 -10.57 19.20
C LEU A 21 9.98 -10.20 18.91
N MET A 22 9.76 -9.01 18.33
CA MET A 22 8.51 -8.69 17.70
C MET A 22 8.39 -9.68 16.52
N ALA A 23 7.74 -10.82 16.77
CA ALA A 23 7.25 -11.66 15.69
C ALA A 23 6.27 -10.80 14.91
N ASN A 24 6.65 -10.42 13.68
CA ASN A 24 5.72 -9.90 12.71
C ASN A 24 4.61 -10.94 12.57
N GLN A 25 3.49 -10.70 13.23
CA GLN A 25 2.27 -11.43 12.95
C GLN A 25 1.93 -11.09 11.50
N VAL A 26 2.22 -12.01 10.59
CA VAL A 26 1.60 -12.02 9.27
C VAL A 26 0.11 -12.07 9.57
N GLY A 27 -0.55 -10.90 9.45
CA GLY A 27 -1.98 -10.80 9.71
C GLY A 27 -2.68 -11.88 8.92
N ALA A 28 -3.50 -12.68 9.58
CA ALA A 28 -4.37 -13.64 8.92
C ALA A 28 -5.09 -12.89 7.80
N MET A 29 -5.18 -13.50 6.60
CA MET A 29 -5.85 -12.89 5.47
C MET A 29 -7.21 -12.38 5.93
N ALA A 30 -7.45 -11.08 5.79
CA ALA A 30 -8.72 -10.45 6.17
C ALA A 30 -9.90 -10.94 5.30
N TYR A 31 -9.61 -11.81 4.33
CA TYR A 31 -10.53 -12.24 3.29
C TYR A 31 -10.63 -13.76 3.24
N THR A 32 -11.86 -14.27 3.08
CA THR A 32 -12.10 -15.70 2.90
C THR A 32 -11.82 -16.09 1.46
N SER A 33 -10.94 -17.06 1.22
CA SER A 33 -10.67 -17.59 -0.12
C SER A 33 -11.97 -18.06 -0.80
N GLY A 34 -12.10 -17.74 -2.07
CA GLY A 34 -13.31 -18.04 -2.85
C GLY A 34 -14.42 -16.98 -2.74
N SER A 35 -14.25 -15.95 -1.91
CA SER A 35 -15.18 -14.84 -1.82
C SER A 35 -15.15 -13.98 -3.09
N THR A 36 -16.26 -13.31 -3.35
CA THR A 36 -16.34 -12.30 -4.41
C THR A 36 -16.61 -10.94 -3.80
N GLY A 37 -15.91 -9.94 -4.31
CA GLY A 37 -16.05 -8.53 -3.96
C GLY A 37 -16.01 -7.66 -5.20
N TYR A 38 -15.84 -6.37 -5.01
CA TYR A 38 -15.80 -5.38 -6.10
C TYR A 38 -14.82 -4.27 -5.75
N ASP A 39 -14.43 -3.50 -6.76
CA ASP A 39 -13.77 -2.22 -6.53
C ASP A 39 -14.53 -1.10 -7.23
N ILE A 40 -14.56 0.06 -6.56
CA ILE A 40 -15.27 1.27 -6.98
C ILE A 40 -14.48 2.51 -6.60
N SER A 41 -14.80 3.62 -7.29
CA SER A 41 -14.25 4.93 -6.96
C SER A 41 -15.20 6.05 -7.42
N TYR A 42 -14.68 7.25 -7.65
CA TYR A 42 -15.47 8.42 -8.03
C TYR A 42 -16.43 8.23 -9.24
N PRO A 43 -16.15 7.37 -10.25
CA PRO A 43 -17.12 7.18 -11.33
C PRO A 43 -18.44 6.53 -10.88
N GLN A 44 -18.42 5.83 -9.75
CA GLN A 44 -19.61 5.19 -9.17
C GLN A 44 -20.28 6.04 -8.08
N CYS A 45 -19.97 7.36 -7.99
CA CYS A 45 -20.64 8.25 -7.04
C CYS A 45 -22.17 8.23 -7.20
N GLY A 46 -22.89 8.14 -6.06
CA GLY A 46 -24.33 8.15 -6.01
C GLY A 46 -25.00 6.79 -6.20
N GLY A 47 -24.20 5.72 -6.33
CA GLY A 47 -24.73 4.34 -6.42
C GLY A 47 -25.59 4.06 -7.66
N PRO A 48 -26.25 2.91 -7.72
CA PRO A 48 -26.20 1.84 -6.73
C PRO A 48 -24.82 1.18 -6.67
N TYR A 49 -24.40 0.78 -5.46
CA TYR A 49 -23.16 0.07 -5.27
C TYR A 49 -23.37 -1.45 -5.37
N PRO A 50 -22.44 -2.19 -5.97
CA PRO A 50 -22.50 -3.64 -6.00
C PRO A 50 -22.35 -4.20 -4.58
N SER A 51 -22.89 -5.40 -4.33
CA SER A 51 -22.77 -6.10 -3.05
C SER A 51 -21.80 -7.27 -3.16
N GLY A 52 -21.05 -7.54 -2.10
CA GLY A 52 -20.09 -8.65 -2.05
C GLY A 52 -19.62 -8.91 -0.62
N GLY A 53 -18.78 -9.93 -0.46
CA GLY A 53 -18.14 -10.26 0.83
C GLY A 53 -17.08 -9.25 1.27
N PHE A 54 -16.61 -8.40 0.36
CA PHE A 54 -15.68 -7.31 0.59
C PHE A 54 -15.77 -6.28 -0.55
N GLY A 55 -15.14 -5.13 -0.36
CA GLY A 55 -14.95 -4.17 -1.44
C GLY A 55 -13.68 -3.35 -1.25
N ILE A 56 -13.21 -2.73 -2.33
CA ILE A 56 -12.01 -1.91 -2.38
C ILE A 56 -12.41 -0.55 -2.93
N VAL A 57 -12.16 0.53 -2.18
CA VAL A 57 -12.63 1.87 -2.56
C VAL A 57 -11.45 2.78 -2.86
N GLY A 58 -11.50 3.45 -4.00
CA GLY A 58 -10.47 4.40 -4.42
C GLY A 58 -10.48 5.69 -3.59
N VAL A 59 -9.33 6.09 -3.08
CA VAL A 59 -9.15 7.28 -2.26
C VAL A 59 -8.98 8.52 -3.10
N ASN A 60 -8.12 8.45 -4.12
CA ASN A 60 -7.87 9.56 -5.04
C ASN A 60 -8.62 9.38 -6.37
N GLY A 61 -8.65 10.41 -7.19
CA GLY A 61 -9.50 10.51 -8.35
C GLY A 61 -8.86 10.06 -9.67
N GLY A 62 -8.15 8.95 -9.68
CA GLY A 62 -7.56 8.35 -10.89
C GLY A 62 -6.12 8.76 -11.20
N TYR A 63 -5.62 9.85 -10.59
CA TYR A 63 -4.22 10.29 -10.69
C TYR A 63 -3.70 10.76 -9.33
N PRO A 64 -2.42 10.54 -9.00
CA PRO A 64 -1.85 11.06 -7.77
C PRO A 64 -1.87 12.60 -7.77
N PHE A 65 -2.06 13.19 -6.60
CA PHE A 65 -2.07 14.63 -6.33
C PHE A 65 -3.11 15.49 -7.08
N VAL A 66 -3.96 14.93 -7.92
CA VAL A 66 -4.89 15.72 -8.75
C VAL A 66 -6.14 16.08 -7.96
N TYR A 67 -6.89 15.08 -7.52
CA TYR A 67 -8.09 15.26 -6.68
C TYR A 67 -8.41 13.97 -5.94
N TYR A 68 -9.25 14.07 -4.91
CA TYR A 68 -9.70 12.92 -4.13
C TYR A 68 -11.13 12.53 -4.49
N ASN A 69 -11.48 11.28 -4.18
CA ASN A 69 -12.81 10.74 -4.41
C ASN A 69 -13.85 11.44 -3.52
N PRO A 70 -14.73 12.29 -4.05
CA PRO A 70 -15.67 13.07 -3.24
C PRO A 70 -16.75 12.20 -2.58
N CYS A 71 -16.88 10.94 -3.03
CA CYS A 71 -17.86 9.99 -2.52
C CYS A 71 -17.26 8.94 -1.58
N LEU A 72 -16.00 9.12 -1.15
CA LEU A 72 -15.28 8.13 -0.35
C LEU A 72 -16.05 7.75 0.93
N ASN A 73 -16.60 8.72 1.66
CA ASN A 73 -17.38 8.47 2.88
C ASN A 73 -18.58 7.55 2.61
N ASP A 74 -19.36 7.90 1.59
CA ASP A 74 -20.55 7.16 1.21
C ASP A 74 -20.20 5.74 0.73
N GLN A 75 -19.26 5.62 -0.21
CA GLN A 75 -18.79 4.34 -0.73
C GLN A 75 -18.20 3.43 0.34
N TYR A 76 -17.36 3.99 1.22
CA TYR A 76 -16.72 3.23 2.30
C TYR A 76 -17.74 2.71 3.32
N SER A 77 -18.71 3.54 3.70
CA SER A 77 -19.74 3.17 4.67
C SER A 77 -20.70 2.08 4.18
N HIS A 78 -20.90 1.99 2.87
CA HIS A 78 -21.73 0.95 2.24
C HIS A 78 -20.95 -0.32 1.86
N THR A 79 -19.63 -0.32 2.05
CA THR A 79 -18.75 -1.42 1.64
C THR A 79 -18.50 -2.38 2.80
N THR A 80 -18.83 -3.66 2.63
CA THR A 80 -18.49 -4.71 3.59
C THR A 80 -16.98 -4.97 3.57
N ASN A 81 -16.36 -5.13 4.75
CA ASN A 81 -14.92 -5.41 4.89
C ASN A 81 -14.06 -4.56 3.94
N ALA A 82 -14.23 -3.25 4.06
CA ALA A 82 -13.70 -2.28 3.12
C ALA A 82 -12.17 -2.19 3.16
N ALA A 83 -11.54 -2.31 2.00
CA ALA A 83 -10.16 -1.92 1.72
C ALA A 83 -10.13 -0.57 1.00
N LEU A 84 -8.95 0.03 0.93
CA LEU A 84 -8.72 1.26 0.18
C LEU A 84 -7.62 1.06 -0.87
N TYR A 85 -7.72 1.81 -2.00
CA TYR A 85 -6.62 1.88 -2.95
C TYR A 85 -6.24 3.31 -3.29
N ILE A 86 -4.97 3.49 -3.66
CA ILE A 86 -4.36 4.77 -4.04
C ILE A 86 -3.80 4.63 -5.45
N ASN A 87 -4.25 5.46 -6.38
CA ASN A 87 -3.58 5.63 -7.66
C ASN A 87 -2.19 6.19 -7.42
N THR A 88 -1.18 5.60 -8.04
CA THR A 88 0.22 5.91 -7.81
C THR A 88 0.91 6.38 -9.09
N GLY A 89 1.95 7.17 -8.96
CA GLY A 89 2.71 7.64 -10.10
C GLY A 89 3.92 8.46 -9.69
N TYR A 90 4.83 8.64 -10.61
CA TYR A 90 6.00 9.50 -10.49
C TYR A 90 6.07 10.46 -11.67
N ASP A 91 6.25 11.74 -11.37
CA ASP A 91 6.64 12.77 -12.32
C ASP A 91 7.67 13.69 -11.65
N PRO A 92 8.70 14.17 -12.35
CA PRO A 92 9.67 15.10 -11.77
C PRO A 92 9.03 16.34 -11.13
N SER A 93 7.89 16.82 -11.63
CA SER A 93 7.17 17.97 -11.04
C SER A 93 6.59 17.63 -9.66
N TYR A 94 6.32 16.37 -9.35
CA TYR A 94 5.81 15.94 -8.05
C TYR A 94 6.83 16.09 -6.92
N THR A 95 8.11 16.25 -7.25
CA THR A 95 9.17 16.51 -6.26
C THR A 95 9.12 17.91 -5.66
N GLN A 96 8.33 18.82 -6.23
CA GLN A 96 8.21 20.20 -5.77
C GLN A 96 7.45 20.27 -4.44
N VAL A 97 7.99 21.08 -3.51
CA VAL A 97 7.34 21.38 -2.23
C VAL A 97 6.47 22.63 -2.39
N ASP A 98 5.31 22.48 -2.99
CA ASP A 98 4.43 23.56 -3.44
C ASP A 98 3.04 23.53 -2.78
N GLY A 99 2.88 22.75 -1.70
CA GLY A 99 1.60 22.55 -1.02
C GLY A 99 0.64 21.59 -1.74
N LYS A 100 0.92 21.25 -3.01
CA LYS A 100 0.11 20.32 -3.82
C LYS A 100 0.76 18.96 -3.95
N HIS A 101 2.07 18.89 -4.12
CA HIS A 101 2.85 17.67 -4.36
C HIS A 101 3.60 17.23 -3.11
N SER A 102 4.93 17.17 -3.16
CA SER A 102 5.74 16.77 -2.02
C SER A 102 5.56 17.67 -0.80
N THR A 103 5.58 17.06 0.38
CA THR A 103 5.50 17.77 1.65
C THR A 103 6.91 17.97 2.23
N ALA A 104 7.11 19.09 2.94
CA ALA A 104 8.39 19.35 3.62
C ALA A 104 8.76 18.25 4.62
N GLU A 105 7.76 17.65 5.28
CA GLU A 105 7.95 16.53 6.20
C GLU A 105 8.51 15.31 5.49
N CYS A 106 7.93 14.89 4.36
CA CYS A 106 8.40 13.74 3.59
C CYS A 106 9.78 13.99 2.98
N VAL A 107 10.07 15.23 2.55
CA VAL A 107 11.41 15.62 2.09
C VAL A 107 12.42 15.50 3.24
N THR A 108 12.09 15.94 4.44
CA THR A 108 12.97 15.79 5.61
C THR A 108 13.19 14.31 5.94
N GLN A 109 12.15 13.49 5.95
CA GLN A 109 12.25 12.06 6.21
C GLN A 109 13.09 11.34 5.14
N SER A 110 12.98 11.74 3.88
CA SER A 110 13.70 11.11 2.78
C SER A 110 15.24 11.23 2.89
N ALA A 111 15.75 12.17 3.66
CA ALA A 111 17.19 12.30 3.92
C ALA A 111 17.81 11.06 4.59
N THR A 112 16.99 10.22 5.25
CA THR A 112 17.43 8.96 5.85
C THR A 112 17.40 7.77 4.88
N ILE A 113 16.84 7.95 3.71
CA ILE A 113 16.70 6.89 2.70
C ILE A 113 18.00 6.73 1.95
N THR A 114 18.47 5.50 1.86
CA THR A 114 19.68 5.16 1.09
C THR A 114 19.43 5.37 -0.40
N GLY A 115 20.33 6.07 -1.06
CA GLY A 115 20.25 6.33 -2.51
C GLY A 115 20.75 7.73 -2.88
N SER A 116 20.61 8.09 -4.14
CA SER A 116 20.92 9.43 -4.63
C SER A 116 19.85 10.45 -4.18
N SER A 117 20.15 11.74 -4.33
CA SER A 117 19.16 12.80 -4.08
C SER A 117 17.89 12.64 -4.94
N ALA A 118 18.01 12.11 -6.17
CA ALA A 118 16.87 11.81 -7.01
C ALA A 118 16.02 10.66 -6.43
N HIS A 119 16.64 9.62 -5.88
CA HIS A 119 15.93 8.53 -5.19
C HIS A 119 15.21 9.03 -3.94
N GLN A 120 15.89 9.87 -3.13
CA GLN A 120 15.29 10.48 -1.95
C GLN A 120 14.08 11.35 -2.31
N ALA A 121 14.19 12.17 -3.38
CA ALA A 121 13.08 12.97 -3.87
C ALA A 121 11.91 12.09 -4.38
N ALA A 122 12.19 11.02 -5.11
CA ALA A 122 11.17 10.08 -5.56
C ALA A 122 10.47 9.37 -4.39
N TRP A 123 11.22 8.95 -3.35
CA TRP A 123 10.62 8.40 -2.14
C TRP A 123 9.73 9.43 -1.43
N ALA A 124 10.15 10.70 -1.36
CA ALA A 124 9.36 11.77 -0.76
C ALA A 124 8.04 12.03 -1.52
N VAL A 125 8.01 11.85 -2.84
CA VAL A 125 6.77 11.87 -3.65
C VAL A 125 5.80 10.82 -3.13
N GLY A 126 6.23 9.57 -3.04
CA GLY A 126 5.38 8.48 -2.56
C GLY A 126 4.92 8.66 -1.11
N CYS A 127 5.83 9.07 -0.22
CA CYS A 127 5.50 9.41 1.17
C CYS A 127 4.40 10.48 1.22
N SER A 128 4.48 11.50 0.39
CA SER A 128 3.55 12.64 0.40
C SER A 128 2.16 12.23 -0.11
N GLU A 129 2.11 11.43 -1.18
CA GLU A 129 0.83 10.89 -1.68
C GLU A 129 0.14 10.02 -0.62
N ALA A 130 0.88 9.09 0.00
CA ALA A 130 0.33 8.25 1.04
C ALA A 130 -0.16 9.05 2.25
N SER A 131 0.63 10.01 2.74
CA SER A 131 0.24 10.85 3.89
C SER A 131 -1.03 11.65 3.60
N ARG A 132 -1.15 12.22 2.40
CA ARG A 132 -2.35 12.95 1.98
C ARG A 132 -3.56 12.02 1.85
N SER A 133 -3.37 10.85 1.26
CA SER A 133 -4.43 9.84 1.09
C SER A 133 -4.93 9.33 2.43
N ILE A 134 -4.05 9.07 3.41
CA ILE A 134 -4.42 8.69 4.78
C ILE A 134 -5.22 9.81 5.45
N ALA A 135 -4.72 11.05 5.37
CA ALA A 135 -5.40 12.21 5.95
C ALA A 135 -6.79 12.41 5.36
N TYR A 136 -6.90 12.30 4.03
CA TYR A 136 -8.19 12.40 3.36
C TYR A 136 -9.13 11.26 3.76
N ALA A 137 -8.69 10.01 3.68
CA ALA A 137 -9.48 8.85 4.09
C ALA A 137 -9.99 9.00 5.54
N THR A 138 -9.13 9.43 6.45
CA THR A 138 -9.49 9.70 7.85
C THR A 138 -10.57 10.78 7.96
N SER A 139 -10.44 11.88 7.22
CA SER A 139 -11.44 12.96 7.19
C SER A 139 -12.80 12.51 6.65
N GLN A 140 -12.81 11.47 5.83
CA GLN A 140 -14.00 10.85 5.26
C GLN A 140 -14.53 9.67 6.09
N GLY A 141 -14.01 9.43 7.30
CA GLY A 141 -14.44 8.32 8.16
C GLY A 141 -13.89 6.95 7.77
N ALA A 142 -12.98 6.88 6.78
CA ALA A 142 -12.36 5.64 6.29
C ALA A 142 -10.97 5.41 6.91
N SER A 143 -10.87 5.50 8.25
CA SER A 143 -9.60 5.46 8.98
C SER A 143 -9.06 4.07 9.29
N SER A 144 -9.86 3.02 9.11
CA SER A 144 -9.51 1.64 9.50
C SER A 144 -9.84 0.65 8.37
N PRO A 145 -9.22 0.79 7.19
CA PRO A 145 -9.44 -0.16 6.11
C PRO A 145 -8.84 -1.54 6.45
N SER A 146 -9.42 -2.59 5.89
CA SER A 146 -8.91 -3.96 6.06
C SER A 146 -7.52 -4.16 5.40
N SER A 147 -7.23 -3.40 4.35
CA SER A 147 -5.92 -3.32 3.69
C SER A 147 -5.82 -2.07 2.83
N TRP A 148 -4.59 -1.74 2.43
CA TRP A 148 -4.27 -0.71 1.45
C TRP A 148 -3.70 -1.33 0.18
N TRP A 149 -4.10 -0.79 -0.96
CA TRP A 149 -3.65 -1.24 -2.27
C TRP A 149 -3.06 -0.07 -3.06
N LEU A 150 -1.94 -0.32 -3.71
CA LEU A 150 -1.32 0.63 -4.63
C LEU A 150 -1.71 0.26 -6.05
N ASP A 151 -2.38 1.15 -6.73
CA ASP A 151 -2.71 1.01 -8.14
C ASP A 151 -1.51 1.46 -8.98
N VAL A 152 -0.80 0.48 -9.57
CA VAL A 152 0.43 0.68 -10.34
C VAL A 152 0.16 0.32 -11.80
N GLU A 153 -0.28 1.31 -12.55
CA GLU A 153 -0.68 1.15 -13.95
C GLU A 153 0.08 2.08 -14.90
N THR A 154 0.33 1.62 -16.11
CA THR A 154 1.03 2.41 -17.14
C THR A 154 0.23 3.61 -17.65
N GLY A 155 -1.04 3.72 -17.29
CA GLY A 155 -1.88 4.90 -17.55
C GLY A 155 -1.47 6.13 -16.73
N ASN A 156 -0.80 5.94 -15.60
CA ASN A 156 -0.26 7.00 -14.76
C ASN A 156 1.13 7.47 -15.26
N SER A 157 1.60 8.61 -14.75
CA SER A 157 2.93 9.12 -15.06
C SER A 157 4.00 8.26 -14.40
N TRP A 158 5.03 7.91 -15.15
CA TRP A 158 6.18 7.13 -14.68
C TRP A 158 7.45 7.53 -15.43
N SER A 159 8.60 7.42 -14.78
CA SER A 159 9.89 7.51 -15.46
C SER A 159 10.06 6.31 -16.39
N SER A 160 10.31 6.58 -17.67
CA SER A 160 10.65 5.55 -18.67
C SER A 160 12.15 5.34 -18.84
N THR A 161 12.97 6.23 -18.28
CA THR A 161 14.43 6.22 -18.42
C THR A 161 15.15 5.74 -17.18
N ASP A 162 14.54 5.88 -16.01
CA ASP A 162 15.08 5.41 -14.73
C ASP A 162 13.96 4.79 -13.89
N LEU A 163 13.82 3.48 -13.99
CA LEU A 163 12.79 2.73 -13.26
C LEU A 163 13.02 2.73 -11.75
N SER A 164 14.21 3.06 -11.28
CA SER A 164 14.48 3.15 -9.84
C SER A 164 13.72 4.31 -9.19
N LEU A 165 13.45 5.39 -9.90
CA LEU A 165 12.63 6.50 -9.40
C LEU A 165 11.19 6.03 -9.13
N ASN A 166 10.63 5.21 -10.02
CA ASN A 166 9.31 4.62 -9.84
C ASN A 166 9.29 3.68 -8.62
N GLN A 167 10.31 2.83 -8.50
CA GLN A 167 10.46 1.90 -7.38
C GLN A 167 10.58 2.66 -6.05
N TYR A 168 11.37 3.73 -5.97
CA TYR A 168 11.49 4.55 -4.76
C TYR A 168 10.18 5.27 -4.42
N THR A 169 9.42 5.72 -5.42
CA THR A 169 8.10 6.31 -5.20
C THR A 169 7.14 5.29 -4.59
N ILE A 170 7.05 4.09 -5.16
CA ILE A 170 6.23 3.01 -4.62
C ILE A 170 6.69 2.63 -3.21
N GLN A 171 8.01 2.53 -2.98
CA GLN A 171 8.56 2.25 -1.65
C GLN A 171 8.17 3.34 -0.63
N GLY A 172 8.19 4.60 -1.02
CA GLY A 172 7.79 5.72 -0.17
C GLY A 172 6.32 5.63 0.26
N ILE A 173 5.43 5.19 -0.63
CA ILE A 173 4.02 4.92 -0.29
C ILE A 173 3.94 3.77 0.72
N VAL A 174 4.56 2.63 0.43
CA VAL A 174 4.53 1.43 1.29
C VAL A 174 5.03 1.76 2.69
N ASP A 175 6.22 2.37 2.80
CA ASP A 175 6.82 2.72 4.09
C ASP A 175 5.92 3.65 4.92
N THR A 176 5.24 4.57 4.24
CA THR A 176 4.38 5.55 4.89
C THR A 176 3.07 4.92 5.36
N LEU A 177 2.45 4.07 4.53
CA LEU A 177 1.25 3.32 4.92
C LEU A 177 1.53 2.42 6.12
N LEU A 178 2.63 1.66 6.11
CA LEU A 178 3.00 0.77 7.22
C LEU A 178 3.30 1.53 8.51
N ARG A 179 3.79 2.77 8.43
CA ARG A 179 4.09 3.60 9.59
C ARG A 179 2.88 4.33 10.15
N GLN A 180 2.02 4.88 9.28
CA GLN A 180 0.95 5.81 9.67
C GLN A 180 -0.43 5.17 9.72
N ALA A 181 -0.66 4.12 8.95
CA ALA A 181 -1.94 3.43 8.86
C ALA A 181 -1.71 1.91 8.83
N PRO A 182 -1.26 1.30 9.94
CA PRO A 182 -0.77 -0.08 9.97
C PRO A 182 -1.87 -1.07 9.58
N ALA A 183 -1.85 -1.47 8.33
CA ALA A 183 -2.68 -2.52 7.75
C ALA A 183 -1.85 -3.24 6.67
N ALA A 184 -2.35 -4.36 6.15
CA ALA A 184 -1.72 -5.04 5.04
C ALA A 184 -1.62 -4.11 3.82
N VAL A 185 -0.47 -4.11 3.15
CA VAL A 185 -0.24 -3.34 1.93
C VAL A 185 -0.01 -4.30 0.77
N GLY A 186 -0.80 -4.15 -0.29
CA GLY A 186 -0.65 -4.90 -1.53
C GLY A 186 -0.51 -3.98 -2.74
N VAL A 187 -0.28 -4.58 -3.91
CA VAL A 187 -0.14 -3.86 -5.17
C VAL A 187 -1.12 -4.42 -6.20
N TYR A 188 -1.84 -3.53 -6.88
CA TYR A 188 -2.65 -3.83 -8.05
C TYR A 188 -1.84 -3.52 -9.31
N SER A 189 -1.78 -4.47 -10.23
CA SER A 189 -1.14 -4.32 -11.53
C SER A 189 -1.44 -5.51 -12.45
N THR A 190 -0.80 -5.50 -13.62
CA THR A 190 -0.55 -6.67 -14.45
C THR A 190 0.93 -7.00 -14.45
N ALA A 191 1.31 -8.24 -14.80
CA ALA A 191 2.73 -8.60 -14.94
C ALA A 191 3.46 -7.74 -15.99
N TYR A 192 2.75 -7.31 -17.04
CA TYR A 192 3.31 -6.42 -18.05
C TYR A 192 3.56 -5.01 -17.49
N GLN A 193 2.56 -4.41 -16.84
CA GLN A 193 2.64 -3.05 -16.29
C GLN A 193 3.70 -2.98 -15.19
N TRP A 194 3.68 -3.92 -14.25
CA TRP A 194 4.69 -4.00 -13.18
C TRP A 194 6.11 -4.05 -13.75
N ARG A 195 6.36 -4.93 -14.73
CA ARG A 195 7.67 -5.03 -15.38
C ARG A 195 8.07 -3.74 -16.09
N THR A 196 7.13 -3.08 -16.75
CA THR A 196 7.37 -1.82 -17.46
C THR A 196 7.71 -0.69 -16.50
N ILE A 197 7.04 -0.64 -15.34
CA ILE A 197 7.15 0.46 -14.37
C ILE A 197 8.33 0.24 -13.41
N VAL A 198 8.47 -0.97 -12.88
CA VAL A 198 9.41 -1.30 -11.79
C VAL A 198 10.56 -2.17 -12.27
N GLY A 199 10.38 -2.91 -13.38
CA GLY A 199 11.35 -3.89 -13.83
C GLY A 199 11.45 -5.07 -12.86
N ASN A 200 12.68 -5.37 -12.44
CA ASN A 200 12.98 -6.41 -11.44
C ASN A 200 13.41 -5.80 -10.08
N LEU A 201 13.20 -4.50 -9.87
CA LEU A 201 13.60 -3.84 -8.64
C LEU A 201 12.69 -4.28 -7.48
N PRO A 202 13.26 -4.59 -6.31
CA PRO A 202 12.47 -5.05 -5.18
C PRO A 202 11.70 -3.88 -4.54
N VAL A 203 10.47 -4.16 -4.10
CA VAL A 203 9.69 -3.29 -3.21
C VAL A 203 9.45 -4.05 -1.92
N SER A 204 9.96 -3.51 -0.82
CA SER A 204 9.84 -4.11 0.52
C SER A 204 8.50 -3.76 1.15
N GLY A 205 7.98 -4.64 2.03
CA GLY A 205 6.76 -4.37 2.79
C GLY A 205 5.45 -4.68 2.06
N VAL A 206 5.49 -4.94 0.75
CA VAL A 206 4.34 -5.46 0.01
C VAL A 206 4.09 -6.90 0.43
N LEU A 207 2.83 -7.22 0.77
CA LEU A 207 2.43 -8.56 1.23
C LEU A 207 1.74 -9.38 0.14
N ALA A 208 1.09 -8.75 -0.82
CA ALA A 208 0.27 -9.44 -1.80
C ALA A 208 0.14 -8.71 -3.13
N ASP A 209 -0.19 -9.48 -4.17
CA ASP A 209 -0.59 -9.00 -5.48
C ASP A 209 -2.11 -9.03 -5.65
N TRP A 210 -2.64 -8.00 -6.27
CA TRP A 210 -3.98 -7.93 -6.83
C TRP A 210 -3.84 -7.83 -8.35
N VAL A 211 -4.22 -8.90 -9.05
CA VAL A 211 -3.92 -9.06 -10.48
C VAL A 211 -5.11 -8.63 -11.33
N ALA A 212 -4.92 -7.62 -12.17
CA ALA A 212 -5.87 -7.27 -13.23
C ALA A 212 -5.80 -8.31 -14.36
N THR A 213 -6.90 -8.99 -14.64
CA THR A 213 -6.90 -10.03 -15.68
C THR A 213 -7.38 -9.54 -17.04
N GLY A 214 -8.07 -8.39 -17.10
CA GLY A 214 -8.74 -7.91 -18.30
C GLY A 214 -9.84 -8.85 -18.83
N SER A 215 -10.24 -9.85 -18.05
CA SER A 215 -11.19 -10.88 -18.45
C SER A 215 -12.62 -10.51 -18.02
N THR A 216 -13.61 -10.99 -18.79
CA THR A 216 -15.03 -11.00 -18.40
C THR A 216 -15.46 -12.34 -17.81
N SER A 217 -14.54 -13.31 -17.70
CA SER A 217 -14.81 -14.66 -17.24
C SER A 217 -14.26 -14.90 -15.85
N ALA A 218 -15.13 -15.14 -14.88
CA ALA A 218 -14.74 -15.52 -13.52
C ALA A 218 -13.86 -16.78 -13.49
N GLY A 219 -14.09 -17.75 -14.35
CA GLY A 219 -13.27 -18.97 -14.46
C GLY A 219 -11.83 -18.68 -14.90
N ARG A 220 -11.66 -17.79 -15.89
CA ARG A 220 -10.32 -17.33 -16.31
C ARG A 220 -9.63 -16.52 -15.23
N ALA A 221 -10.36 -15.63 -14.56
CA ALA A 221 -9.82 -14.87 -13.45
C ALA A 221 -9.29 -15.79 -12.34
N ARG A 222 -10.07 -16.77 -11.90
CA ARG A 222 -9.66 -17.76 -10.89
C ARG A 222 -8.41 -18.54 -11.29
N ALA A 223 -8.25 -18.87 -12.56
CA ALA A 223 -7.06 -19.57 -13.05
C ALA A 223 -5.76 -18.73 -12.90
N THR A 224 -5.88 -17.41 -12.67
CA THR A 224 -4.75 -16.51 -12.49
C THR A 224 -4.27 -16.46 -11.02
N CYS A 225 -4.99 -17.06 -10.07
CA CYS A 225 -4.67 -17.02 -8.64
C CYS A 225 -3.23 -17.45 -8.30
N GLY A 226 -2.60 -18.31 -9.07
CA GLY A 226 -1.21 -18.75 -8.85
C GLY A 226 -0.15 -17.90 -9.54
N THR A 227 -0.53 -16.83 -10.25
CA THR A 227 0.36 -16.10 -11.16
C THR A 227 0.50 -14.65 -10.72
N GLY A 228 1.31 -14.40 -9.68
CA GLY A 228 1.67 -13.05 -9.22
C GLY A 228 2.74 -12.39 -10.09
N PHE A 229 3.01 -11.11 -9.82
CA PHE A 229 3.99 -10.31 -10.59
C PHE A 229 5.10 -9.70 -9.73
N SER A 230 4.86 -9.46 -8.44
CA SER A 230 5.85 -8.87 -7.52
C SER A 230 6.67 -9.92 -6.75
N GLY A 231 6.40 -11.20 -6.95
CA GLY A 231 6.95 -12.31 -6.16
C GLY A 231 6.21 -12.55 -4.85
N ARG A 232 5.04 -11.95 -4.68
CA ARG A 232 4.15 -12.14 -3.53
C ARG A 232 2.96 -13.02 -3.90
N PRO A 233 2.27 -13.61 -2.90
CA PRO A 233 1.05 -14.36 -3.17
C PRO A 233 -0.02 -13.46 -3.78
N VAL A 234 -0.84 -14.02 -4.65
CA VAL A 234 -2.01 -13.34 -5.19
C VAL A 234 -3.14 -13.44 -4.17
N TRP A 235 -3.65 -12.30 -3.72
CA TRP A 235 -4.82 -12.27 -2.85
C TRP A 235 -6.10 -12.04 -3.66
N PHE A 236 -6.03 -11.21 -4.72
CA PHE A 236 -7.17 -10.89 -5.56
C PHE A 236 -6.85 -11.04 -7.03
N VAL A 237 -7.85 -11.44 -7.78
CA VAL A 237 -7.88 -11.35 -9.23
C VAL A 237 -9.10 -10.55 -9.66
N GLN A 238 -8.87 -9.49 -10.45
CA GLN A 238 -9.94 -8.63 -10.95
C GLN A 238 -10.41 -9.09 -12.33
N TYR A 239 -11.71 -9.03 -12.54
CA TYR A 239 -12.37 -9.27 -13.82
C TYR A 239 -13.63 -8.40 -13.96
N LEU A 240 -14.04 -8.10 -15.17
CA LEU A 240 -15.26 -7.33 -15.40
C LEU A 240 -16.50 -8.23 -15.33
N HIS A 241 -17.47 -7.87 -14.49
CA HIS A 241 -18.76 -8.59 -14.39
C HIS A 241 -19.90 -7.61 -14.15
N ALA A 242 -20.97 -7.74 -14.93
CA ALA A 242 -22.18 -6.91 -14.83
C ALA A 242 -21.91 -5.38 -14.83
N GLY A 243 -20.87 -4.95 -15.55
CA GLY A 243 -20.49 -3.53 -15.63
C GLY A 243 -19.64 -3.01 -14.47
N PHE A 244 -19.25 -3.88 -13.53
CA PHE A 244 -18.37 -3.53 -12.42
C PHE A 244 -17.07 -4.32 -12.45
N ASP A 245 -16.02 -3.70 -11.96
CA ASP A 245 -14.79 -4.38 -11.62
C ASP A 245 -15.02 -5.26 -10.40
N THR A 246 -14.94 -6.56 -10.64
CA THR A 246 -15.27 -7.60 -9.68
C THR A 246 -14.01 -8.35 -9.29
N ASN A 247 -13.89 -8.69 -8.02
CA ASN A 247 -12.71 -9.31 -7.46
C ASN A 247 -13.04 -10.68 -6.87
N TYR A 248 -12.16 -11.64 -7.12
CA TYR A 248 -12.21 -12.97 -6.53
C TYR A 248 -10.99 -13.15 -5.62
N THR A 249 -11.21 -13.65 -4.40
CA THR A 249 -10.13 -13.94 -3.44
C THR A 249 -9.48 -15.27 -3.72
N CYS A 250 -8.20 -15.27 -3.87
CA CYS A 250 -7.40 -16.45 -4.05
C CYS A 250 -7.07 -17.11 -2.70
#